data_d9cd828d4cc1d01b6ab6c3f58be1ee98
#
_entry.id   d9cd828d4cc1d01b6ab6c3f58be1ee98
#
_cell.length_a   1.000
_cell.length_b   1.000
_cell.length_c   1.000
_cell.angle_alpha   90.00
_cell.angle_beta   90.00
_cell.angle_gamma   90.00
#
_symmetry.space_group_name_H-M   'P 1'
#
loop_
_entity.id
_entity.type
_entity.pdbx_description
1 polymer ?
#
loop_
_entity_poly.entity_id
_entity_poly.type
_entity_poly.pdbx_seq_one_letter_code
_entity_poly.pdbx_strand_id
1 'polypeptide(L)'
;DVKIGRLQVFNNWSPYMVKDYENTVWIGLEYFCTEGDELWNMDKEAFVDMAIGELCKIDVIEREDVLDACQVKVKKAYPSYYGSYYELDEVKKFLNGIENLYCMGRNGQHRYNNMDHSMLTAIETVNHIMTGNHDKSSIWAVNTEEEYHETK
;
A
#
# COMPACT_ATOMS: atom_id res chain seq x y z
N ASP A 1 18.59 16.40 7.75
CA ASP A 1 17.58 16.08 6.73
C ASP A 1 17.75 14.65 6.29
N VAL A 2 16.62 13.89 6.24
CA VAL A 2 16.53 12.52 5.74
C VAL A 2 15.47 12.47 4.64
N LYS A 3 15.56 11.46 3.77
CA LYS A 3 14.59 11.22 2.68
C LYS A 3 13.49 10.24 3.08
N ILE A 4 13.59 9.61 4.26
CA ILE A 4 12.56 8.71 4.81
C ILE A 4 11.23 9.46 4.89
N GLY A 5 10.21 8.97 4.19
CA GLY A 5 8.86 9.52 4.24
C GLY A 5 8.03 8.96 5.39
N ARG A 6 8.21 7.66 5.70
CA ARG A 6 7.53 6.98 6.82
C ARG A 6 8.41 5.89 7.40
N LEU A 7 8.34 5.73 8.72
CA LEU A 7 8.95 4.63 9.47
C LEU A 7 7.84 3.83 10.16
N GLN A 8 7.92 2.51 10.08
CA GLN A 8 6.98 1.58 10.70
C GLN A 8 7.75 0.52 11.48
N VAL A 9 7.24 0.13 12.65
CA VAL A 9 7.77 -0.98 13.44
C VAL A 9 6.76 -2.13 13.37
N PHE A 10 7.06 -3.16 12.59
CA PHE A 10 6.13 -4.27 12.34
C PHE A 10 5.85 -5.13 13.57
N ASN A 11 6.74 -5.14 14.57
CA ASN A 11 6.48 -5.76 15.87
C ASN A 11 5.19 -5.21 16.52
N ASN A 12 4.88 -3.92 16.32
CA ASN A 12 3.68 -3.28 16.86
C ASN A 12 2.40 -3.65 16.09
N TRP A 13 2.53 -4.21 14.88
CA TRP A 13 1.37 -4.63 14.08
C TRP A 13 0.90 -6.01 14.51
N SER A 14 1.83 -6.96 14.63
CA SER A 14 1.53 -8.31 15.09
C SER A 14 2.82 -9.04 15.48
N PRO A 15 2.80 -9.80 16.59
CA PRO A 15 3.95 -10.63 16.98
C PRO A 15 4.27 -11.72 15.94
N TYR A 16 3.32 -12.08 15.07
CA TYR A 16 3.52 -13.08 14.03
C TYR A 16 4.24 -12.54 12.77
N MET A 17 4.46 -11.22 12.68
CA MET A 17 5.19 -10.63 11.56
C MET A 17 6.72 -10.70 11.71
N VAL A 18 7.21 -11.01 12.91
CA VAL A 18 8.64 -11.04 13.21
C VAL A 18 9.03 -12.43 13.73
N LYS A 19 10.02 -13.07 13.10
CA LYS A 19 10.39 -14.44 13.42
C LYS A 19 10.96 -14.60 14.84
N ASP A 20 11.76 -13.65 15.27
CA ASP A 20 12.34 -13.58 16.63
C ASP A 20 11.86 -12.29 17.30
N TYR A 21 10.61 -12.32 17.74
CA TYR A 21 9.92 -11.15 18.27
C TYR A 21 10.60 -10.55 19.51
N GLU A 22 11.16 -11.40 20.36
CA GLU A 22 11.74 -10.99 21.64
C GLU A 22 13.11 -10.31 21.47
N ASN A 23 13.87 -10.67 20.45
CA ASN A 23 15.26 -10.22 20.30
C ASN A 23 15.49 -9.34 19.07
N THR A 24 14.52 -9.21 18.16
CA THR A 24 14.69 -8.43 16.93
C THR A 24 13.53 -7.48 16.68
N VAL A 25 13.84 -6.38 16.00
CA VAL A 25 12.87 -5.40 15.53
C VAL A 25 12.89 -5.37 14.01
N TRP A 26 11.72 -5.48 13.38
CA TRP A 26 11.58 -5.31 11.95
C TRP A 26 11.05 -3.90 11.66
N ILE A 27 11.89 -3.09 11.04
CA ILE A 27 11.57 -1.70 10.69
C ILE A 27 11.28 -1.62 9.19
N GLY A 28 10.14 -1.08 8.82
CA GLY A 28 9.79 -0.72 7.46
C GLY A 28 10.01 0.76 7.19
N LEU A 29 10.70 1.08 6.10
CA LEU A 29 10.93 2.45 5.66
C LEU A 29 10.26 2.65 4.31
N GLU A 30 9.48 3.72 4.18
CA GLU A 30 8.88 4.11 2.92
C GLU A 30 9.58 5.35 2.37
N TYR A 31 10.00 5.25 1.12
CA TYR A 31 10.57 6.33 0.33
C TYR A 31 9.62 6.68 -0.82
N PHE A 32 9.06 7.87 -0.78
CA PHE A 32 8.17 8.33 -1.85
C PHE A 32 9.01 8.87 -3.00
N CYS A 33 8.91 8.22 -4.14
CA CYS A 33 9.69 8.55 -5.33
C CYS A 33 8.85 8.41 -6.60
N THR A 34 9.33 8.99 -7.67
CA THR A 34 8.76 8.85 -9.00
C THR A 34 9.53 7.79 -9.78
N GLU A 35 8.84 6.94 -10.53
CA GLU A 35 9.51 5.96 -11.41
C GLU A 35 10.46 6.70 -12.37
N GLY A 36 11.74 6.34 -12.31
CA GLY A 36 12.79 6.93 -13.12
C GLY A 36 13.62 8.02 -12.43
N ASP A 37 13.26 8.47 -11.23
CA ASP A 37 14.08 9.42 -10.48
C ASP A 37 15.35 8.79 -9.88
N GLU A 38 16.15 9.58 -9.19
CA GLU A 38 17.41 9.15 -8.58
C GLU A 38 17.21 8.01 -7.56
N LEU A 39 16.22 8.13 -6.68
CA LEU A 39 15.94 7.12 -5.65
C LEU A 39 15.42 5.82 -6.29
N TRP A 40 14.54 5.93 -7.28
CA TRP A 40 14.01 4.78 -8.00
C TRP A 40 15.11 4.01 -8.74
N ASN A 41 16.05 4.72 -9.36
CA ASN A 41 17.13 4.12 -10.16
C ASN A 41 18.34 3.70 -9.31
N MET A 42 18.37 4.08 -8.03
CA MET A 42 19.48 3.73 -7.15
C MET A 42 19.68 2.21 -7.06
N ASP A 43 20.91 1.78 -7.12
CA ASP A 43 21.28 0.39 -6.87
C ASP A 43 20.84 -0.08 -5.48
N LYS A 44 20.45 -1.37 -5.37
CA LYS A 44 19.90 -1.92 -4.13
C LYS A 44 20.86 -1.73 -2.95
N GLU A 45 22.14 -2.02 -3.14
CA GLU A 45 23.14 -1.95 -2.06
C GLU A 45 23.33 -0.51 -1.63
N ALA A 46 23.46 0.41 -2.57
CA ALA A 46 23.59 1.85 -2.29
C ALA A 46 22.33 2.41 -1.61
N PHE A 47 21.14 1.97 -2.03
CA PHE A 47 19.88 2.38 -1.42
C PHE A 47 19.77 1.88 0.04
N VAL A 48 20.12 0.63 0.30
CA VAL A 48 20.11 0.06 1.65
C VAL A 48 21.12 0.77 2.55
N ASP A 49 22.34 1.03 2.04
CA ASP A 49 23.38 1.75 2.81
C ASP A 49 22.93 3.19 3.14
N MET A 50 22.31 3.88 2.19
CA MET A 50 21.70 5.20 2.43
C MET A 50 20.62 5.12 3.52
N ALA A 51 19.71 4.15 3.44
CA ALA A 51 18.63 4.00 4.40
C ALA A 51 19.12 3.71 5.83
N ILE A 52 20.11 2.85 5.96
CA ILE A 52 20.79 2.60 7.24
C ILE A 52 21.44 3.87 7.77
N GLY A 53 22.13 4.60 6.89
CA GLY A 53 22.77 5.88 7.26
C GLY A 53 21.76 6.94 7.73
N GLU A 54 20.56 6.98 7.13
CA GLU A 54 19.51 7.88 7.57
C GLU A 54 18.93 7.49 8.95
N LEU A 55 18.74 6.19 9.22
CA LEU A 55 18.31 5.72 10.54
C LEU A 55 19.33 6.05 11.64
N CYS A 56 20.62 5.85 11.37
CA CYS A 56 21.69 6.24 12.28
C CYS A 56 21.70 7.76 12.51
N LYS A 57 21.49 8.54 11.45
CA LYS A 57 21.50 10.00 11.54
C LYS A 57 20.37 10.58 12.41
N ILE A 58 19.26 9.87 12.53
CA ILE A 58 18.13 10.23 13.38
C ILE A 58 18.10 9.47 14.71
N ASP A 59 19.19 8.83 15.08
CA ASP A 59 19.38 8.13 16.34
C ASP A 59 18.37 7.00 16.61
N VAL A 60 17.93 6.30 15.55
CA VAL A 60 17.00 5.15 15.67
C VAL A 60 17.74 3.85 15.87
N ILE A 61 18.89 3.66 15.21
CA ILE A 61 19.74 2.47 15.30
C ILE A 61 21.22 2.86 15.27
N GLU A 62 22.06 1.96 15.73
CA GLU A 62 23.48 1.93 15.35
C GLU A 62 23.67 1.01 14.13
N ARG A 63 24.68 1.27 13.30
CA ARG A 63 24.91 0.49 12.07
C ARG A 63 25.17 -0.99 12.32
N GLU A 64 25.85 -1.30 13.41
CA GLU A 64 26.15 -2.67 13.86
C GLU A 64 24.93 -3.46 14.34
N ASP A 65 23.79 -2.81 14.62
CA ASP A 65 22.54 -3.46 15.02
C ASP A 65 21.81 -4.08 13.81
N VAL A 66 22.20 -3.71 12.59
CA VAL A 66 21.54 -4.18 11.37
C VAL A 66 21.91 -5.64 11.09
N LEU A 67 20.91 -6.52 11.20
CA LEU A 67 21.08 -7.96 10.95
C LEU A 67 20.88 -8.30 9.47
N ASP A 68 19.90 -7.70 8.83
CA ASP A 68 19.55 -7.96 7.43
C ASP A 68 18.72 -6.78 6.86
N ALA A 69 18.68 -6.67 5.54
CA ALA A 69 17.88 -5.66 4.87
C ALA A 69 17.41 -6.11 3.48
N CYS A 70 16.19 -5.70 3.11
CA CYS A 70 15.67 -5.93 1.78
C CYS A 70 15.04 -4.65 1.20
N GLN A 71 15.06 -4.53 -0.13
CA GLN A 71 14.40 -3.46 -0.86
C GLN A 71 13.28 -4.02 -1.71
N VAL A 72 12.11 -3.38 -1.67
CA VAL A 72 10.97 -3.68 -2.54
C VAL A 72 10.57 -2.41 -3.29
N LYS A 73 10.54 -2.46 -4.62
CA LYS A 73 10.05 -1.36 -5.46
C LYS A 73 8.61 -1.62 -5.84
N VAL A 74 7.71 -0.73 -5.43
CA VAL A 74 6.28 -0.84 -5.68
C VAL A 74 5.88 0.21 -6.71
N LYS A 75 5.53 -0.25 -7.92
CA LYS A 75 5.01 0.62 -8.99
C LYS A 75 3.53 0.94 -8.73
N LYS A 76 3.14 2.19 -9.03
CA LYS A 76 1.74 2.62 -8.93
C LYS A 76 1.13 2.28 -7.57
N ALA A 77 1.86 2.60 -6.49
CA ALA A 77 1.47 2.28 -5.12
C ALA A 77 0.16 2.95 -4.71
N TYR A 78 -0.14 4.13 -5.27
CA TYR A 78 -1.31 4.94 -4.94
C TYR A 78 -2.11 5.29 -6.20
N PRO A 79 -3.46 5.22 -6.17
CA PRO A 79 -4.29 5.81 -7.21
C PRO A 79 -4.14 7.34 -7.18
N SER A 80 -4.26 7.97 -8.35
CA SER A 80 -4.23 9.44 -8.47
C SER A 80 -5.65 9.97 -8.55
N TYR A 81 -6.04 10.88 -7.65
CA TYR A 81 -7.39 11.46 -7.55
C TYR A 81 -7.46 12.82 -8.23
N TYR A 82 -7.00 12.90 -9.49
CA TYR A 82 -7.07 14.13 -10.29
C TYR A 82 -7.32 13.83 -11.78
N GLY A 83 -7.64 14.87 -12.53
CA GLY A 83 -7.85 14.76 -13.99
C GLY A 83 -9.00 13.84 -14.33
N SER A 84 -8.77 12.82 -15.14
CA SER A 84 -9.81 11.87 -15.59
C SER A 84 -10.38 10.97 -14.48
N TYR A 85 -9.86 11.03 -13.26
CA TYR A 85 -10.46 10.31 -12.13
C TYR A 85 -11.91 10.70 -11.88
N TYR A 86 -12.27 11.97 -12.14
CA TYR A 86 -13.65 12.46 -11.98
C TYR A 86 -14.63 11.86 -13.00
N GLU A 87 -14.12 11.16 -14.02
CA GLU A 87 -14.91 10.42 -15.00
C GLU A 87 -15.02 8.92 -14.67
N LEU A 88 -14.48 8.49 -13.51
CA LEU A 88 -14.44 7.09 -13.10
C LEU A 88 -15.84 6.45 -13.05
N ASP A 89 -16.88 7.21 -12.79
CA ASP A 89 -18.24 6.69 -12.71
C ASP A 89 -18.77 6.17 -14.07
N GLU A 90 -18.33 6.74 -15.18
CA GLU A 90 -18.64 6.20 -16.51
C GLU A 90 -17.94 4.85 -16.74
N VAL A 91 -16.69 4.71 -16.27
CA VAL A 91 -15.96 3.44 -16.31
C VAL A 91 -16.64 2.39 -15.42
N LYS A 92 -17.03 2.75 -14.20
CA LYS A 92 -17.77 1.85 -13.29
C LYS A 92 -19.09 1.38 -13.92
N LYS A 93 -19.84 2.29 -14.53
CA LYS A 93 -21.10 1.98 -15.21
C LYS A 93 -20.89 0.95 -16.33
N PHE A 94 -19.86 1.14 -17.15
CA PHE A 94 -19.49 0.17 -18.19
C PHE A 94 -19.09 -1.19 -17.60
N LEU A 95 -18.20 -1.21 -16.61
CA LEU A 95 -17.72 -2.45 -15.99
C LEU A 95 -18.82 -3.21 -15.25
N ASN A 96 -19.75 -2.48 -14.60
CA ASN A 96 -20.89 -3.09 -13.91
C ASN A 96 -21.88 -3.75 -14.87
N GLY A 97 -21.91 -3.33 -16.12
CA GLY A 97 -22.70 -3.97 -17.19
C GLY A 97 -22.20 -5.35 -17.61
N ILE A 98 -20.98 -5.73 -17.23
CA ILE A 98 -20.42 -7.05 -17.52
C ILE A 98 -20.75 -7.99 -16.36
N GLU A 99 -21.65 -8.94 -16.59
CA GLU A 99 -22.26 -9.77 -15.55
C GLU A 99 -21.24 -10.48 -14.64
N ASN A 100 -20.23 -11.13 -15.23
CA ASN A 100 -19.25 -11.95 -14.54
C ASN A 100 -17.92 -11.22 -14.22
N LEU A 101 -17.90 -9.88 -14.28
CA LEU A 101 -16.73 -9.07 -13.92
C LEU A 101 -16.98 -8.32 -12.61
N TYR A 102 -16.11 -8.50 -11.64
CA TYR A 102 -16.15 -7.83 -10.35
C TYR A 102 -14.85 -7.08 -10.10
N CYS A 103 -14.96 -5.78 -9.78
CA CYS A 103 -13.81 -4.94 -9.44
C CYS A 103 -13.66 -4.87 -7.92
N MET A 104 -12.57 -5.41 -7.38
CA MET A 104 -12.33 -5.45 -5.94
C MET A 104 -10.89 -5.08 -5.61
N GLY A 105 -10.67 -4.70 -4.34
CA GLY A 105 -9.36 -4.29 -3.83
C GLY A 105 -8.91 -2.93 -4.35
N ARG A 106 -7.72 -2.54 -3.92
CA ARG A 106 -7.14 -1.21 -4.16
C ARG A 106 -7.02 -0.86 -5.65
N ASN A 107 -6.39 -1.74 -6.42
CA ASN A 107 -6.15 -1.48 -7.84
C ASN A 107 -7.39 -1.74 -8.69
N GLY A 108 -8.20 -2.77 -8.36
CA GLY A 108 -9.42 -3.10 -9.11
C GLY A 108 -10.48 -2.00 -9.01
N GLN A 109 -10.56 -1.33 -7.87
CA GLN A 109 -11.48 -0.20 -7.68
C GLN A 109 -10.87 1.16 -7.97
N HIS A 110 -9.56 1.21 -8.23
CA HIS A 110 -8.81 2.47 -8.35
C HIS A 110 -9.07 3.41 -7.16
N ARG A 111 -9.01 2.86 -5.93
CA ARG A 111 -9.25 3.53 -4.67
C ARG A 111 -8.14 3.26 -3.67
N TYR A 112 -7.94 4.21 -2.75
CA TYR A 112 -7.01 4.04 -1.64
C TYR A 112 -7.60 3.09 -0.58
N ASN A 113 -7.66 1.82 -0.92
CA ASN A 113 -8.09 0.77 -0.02
C ASN A 113 -6.92 0.25 0.82
N ASN A 114 -7.07 0.23 2.13
CA ASN A 114 -6.20 -0.49 3.04
C ASN A 114 -6.50 -1.99 2.98
N MET A 115 -5.80 -2.81 3.76
CA MET A 115 -5.96 -4.28 3.75
C MET A 115 -7.39 -4.70 4.11
N ASP A 116 -7.98 -4.09 5.13
CA ASP A 116 -9.35 -4.32 5.58
C ASP A 116 -10.39 -4.05 4.48
N HIS A 117 -10.31 -2.87 3.84
CA HIS A 117 -11.18 -2.53 2.72
C HIS A 117 -11.01 -3.54 1.56
N SER A 118 -9.78 -3.90 1.22
CA SER A 118 -9.51 -4.84 0.14
C SER A 118 -10.07 -6.24 0.45
N MET A 119 -9.95 -6.70 1.69
CA MET A 119 -10.53 -7.96 2.16
C MET A 119 -12.06 -7.91 2.14
N LEU A 120 -12.66 -6.81 2.61
CA LEU A 120 -14.11 -6.66 2.65
C LEU A 120 -14.70 -6.63 1.24
N THR A 121 -14.07 -5.92 0.28
CA THR A 121 -14.53 -5.95 -1.12
C THR A 121 -14.49 -7.35 -1.71
N ALA A 122 -13.53 -8.19 -1.33
CA ALA A 122 -13.46 -9.58 -1.77
C ALA A 122 -14.58 -10.44 -1.14
N ILE A 123 -14.85 -10.27 0.15
CA ILE A 123 -15.95 -10.95 0.86
C ILE A 123 -17.29 -10.59 0.22
N GLU A 124 -17.56 -9.30 0.00
CA GLU A 124 -18.77 -8.83 -0.67
C GLU A 124 -18.91 -9.43 -2.07
N THR A 125 -17.81 -9.45 -2.84
CA THR A 125 -17.80 -10.06 -4.18
C THR A 125 -18.20 -11.55 -4.13
N VAL A 126 -17.63 -12.31 -3.22
CA VAL A 126 -17.97 -13.74 -3.07
C VAL A 126 -19.43 -13.91 -2.67
N ASN A 127 -19.95 -13.10 -1.75
CA ASN A 127 -21.36 -13.12 -1.36
C ASN A 127 -22.28 -12.86 -2.56
N HIS A 128 -21.95 -11.90 -3.42
CA HIS A 128 -22.71 -11.62 -4.63
C HIS A 128 -22.71 -12.80 -5.60
N ILE A 129 -21.56 -13.42 -5.82
CA ILE A 129 -21.44 -14.61 -6.67
C ILE A 129 -22.28 -15.76 -6.11
N MET A 130 -22.19 -16.03 -4.81
CA MET A 130 -22.92 -17.14 -4.17
C MET A 130 -24.44 -16.96 -4.14
N THR A 131 -24.89 -15.72 -4.02
CA THR A 131 -26.34 -15.39 -3.95
C THR A 131 -26.95 -15.07 -5.30
N GLY A 132 -26.13 -14.99 -6.38
CA GLY A 132 -26.61 -14.55 -7.69
C GLY A 132 -27.04 -13.07 -7.71
N ASN A 133 -26.55 -12.27 -6.78
CA ASN A 133 -26.84 -10.83 -6.77
C ASN A 133 -25.99 -10.10 -7.78
N HIS A 134 -26.61 -9.48 -8.78
CA HIS A 134 -25.95 -8.73 -9.85
C HIS A 134 -25.77 -7.23 -9.56
N ASP A 135 -26.38 -6.72 -8.48
CA ASP A 135 -26.16 -5.35 -8.03
C ASP A 135 -24.83 -5.22 -7.29
N LYS A 136 -23.83 -4.65 -7.95
CA LYS A 136 -22.46 -4.51 -7.44
C LYS A 136 -22.25 -3.25 -6.58
N SER A 137 -23.31 -2.52 -6.26
CA SER A 137 -23.22 -1.24 -5.52
C SER A 137 -22.58 -1.38 -4.15
N SER A 138 -22.87 -2.45 -3.39
CA SER A 138 -22.29 -2.68 -2.07
C SER A 138 -20.77 -2.91 -2.13
N ILE A 139 -20.26 -3.53 -3.19
CA ILE A 139 -18.81 -3.75 -3.38
C ILE A 139 -18.09 -2.40 -3.56
N TRP A 140 -18.69 -1.48 -4.32
CA TRP A 140 -18.15 -0.13 -4.52
C TRP A 140 -18.31 0.77 -3.28
N ALA A 141 -19.27 0.48 -2.41
CA ALA A 141 -19.58 1.26 -1.22
C ALA A 141 -18.70 0.91 -0.01
N VAL A 142 -17.83 -0.10 -0.09
CA VAL A 142 -16.94 -0.50 1.01
C VAL A 142 -16.04 0.64 1.46
N ASN A 143 -15.55 1.45 0.53
CA ASN A 143 -14.77 2.65 0.84
C ASN A 143 -15.24 3.79 -0.08
N THR A 144 -15.75 4.85 0.52
CA THR A 144 -16.24 6.06 -0.18
C THR A 144 -15.33 7.27 0.04
N GLU A 145 -14.20 7.11 0.73
CA GLU A 145 -13.26 8.19 0.99
C GLU A 145 -12.63 8.69 -0.32
N GLU A 146 -12.65 10.00 -0.53
CA GLU A 146 -12.11 10.69 -1.70
C GLU A 146 -10.81 11.44 -1.39
N GLU A 147 -10.40 11.46 -0.12
CA GLU A 147 -9.20 12.14 0.36
C GLU A 147 -8.27 11.18 1.10
N TYR A 148 -6.97 11.44 1.01
CA TYR A 148 -5.98 10.76 1.83
C TYR A 148 -5.97 11.38 3.23
N HIS A 149 -6.29 10.61 4.25
CA HIS A 149 -6.26 11.07 5.65
C HIS A 149 -4.86 10.99 6.29
N GLU A 150 -3.83 10.80 5.50
CA GLU A 150 -2.46 10.84 5.99
C GLU A 150 -2.02 12.31 6.12
N THR A 151 -2.09 12.84 7.32
CA THR A 151 -1.49 14.14 7.63
C THR A 151 0.01 14.07 7.45
N LYS A 152 0.55 15.04 6.69
CA LYS A 152 1.99 15.25 6.53
C LYS A 152 2.64 15.66 7.83
#